data_1f66f643148d08b37a2287c9d6534b23
#
_entry.id   1f66f643148d08b37a2287c9d6534b23
#
_cell.length_a   1.000
_cell.length_b   1.000
_cell.length_c   1.000
_cell.angle_alpha   90.00
_cell.angle_beta   90.00
_cell.angle_gamma   90.00
#
_symmetry.space_group_name_H-M   'P 1'
#
loop_
_entity.id
_entity.type
_entity.pdbx_description
1 polymer ?
#
loop_
_entity_poly.entity_id
_entity_poly.type
_entity_poly.pdbx_seq_one_letter_code
_entity_poly.pdbx_strand_id
1 'polypeptide(L)'
;MDSNRIPWKRQRRTRFNRRAGSIYIVAMGTSLIVVCLAVASLQAVRVQRRINDELSQTVNAKKLAQSGIEFAQHRILTDPSWRTFFSNGTAVKRTTTGGSFSVILTDPVDGIISKQTTDPIVVTSTGSFGSASQKLTAYLEPQSQLFAACRSALYAPTSIAFNNCTITANQWAYCDKTISASSNPDVNMNCLAGSLSGKSSCFKQRAIAGGIWPMAKPDLVTTSTSYVGKYYIDNAVTINASDLPTGGTELIQNGSFEIDTANWTGMNCTLTRDTSQKKEGTCSCLVSGQGFLSNPGQNITEQMIIDRNYNVSFWIRTTEDQIIAPIIYLTGSGSFLPVVRAGAGVSVLSGVWTQVSSTLNVTWVGTLTKAEFQISSTKSSNYHFDAVSIIDAERVPGTRYIENVLIGNTRNPFGTNSVSANGIYSINTPGERILIRNCRINATIVVPASSNVQIGNAVSWEPIGRNFPTLIANAPIDNLTTITSLSEATIGVNLNPVGSPYRGVSDIDASDSYPSLITGAIVSTGDILLGGLSTLSGPVHSGTNINVTSSNLNINFPSDIILNPPPGFFADPPRMRLITSSLQP
;
A
#
# COMPACT_ATOMS: atom_id res chain seq x y z
N MET A 1 115.45 67.68 -39.22
CA MET A 1 116.32 68.00 -38.08
C MET A 1 116.17 66.90 -37.12
N ASP A 2 117.22 66.22 -37.12
CA ASP A 2 118.00 65.65 -36.11
C ASP A 2 117.36 64.69 -35.05
N SER A 3 117.76 63.53 -35.22
CA SER A 3 118.88 62.70 -34.77
C SER A 3 118.72 62.28 -33.31
N ASN A 4 118.83 61.13 -32.96
CA ASN A 4 119.89 60.21 -32.75
C ASN A 4 119.53 58.91 -32.04
N ARG A 5 119.74 57.81 -32.65
CA ARG A 5 120.71 56.73 -32.30
C ARG A 5 120.71 56.10 -30.91
N ILE A 6 120.21 54.81 -30.85
CA ILE A 6 120.97 53.55 -30.61
C ILE A 6 121.57 53.37 -29.13
N PRO A 7 121.78 52.18 -28.63
CA PRO A 7 121.49 50.75 -29.01
C PRO A 7 121.28 49.73 -27.86
N TRP A 8 120.90 48.52 -28.20
CA TRP A 8 121.25 47.20 -27.68
C TRP A 8 121.19 46.88 -26.17
N LYS A 9 120.41 45.84 -25.73
CA LYS A 9 121.01 44.49 -25.42
C LYS A 9 119.94 43.41 -25.26
N ARG A 10 120.22 42.31 -25.86
CA ARG A 10 119.63 40.99 -25.70
C ARG A 10 119.60 40.54 -24.25
N GLN A 11 118.47 39.97 -23.84
CA GLN A 11 118.49 38.70 -23.12
C GLN A 11 117.27 37.85 -23.43
N ARG A 12 117.52 36.76 -24.12
CA ARG A 12 116.65 35.59 -24.21
C ARG A 12 116.47 34.99 -22.83
N ARG A 13 115.22 34.82 -22.37
CA ARG A 13 114.90 33.72 -21.47
C ARG A 13 113.58 33.12 -21.90
N THR A 14 113.67 31.99 -22.53
CA THR A 14 112.71 30.97 -22.74
C THR A 14 111.94 30.63 -21.47
N ARG A 15 110.69 31.03 -21.37
CA ARG A 15 109.73 30.45 -20.46
C ARG A 15 108.50 30.05 -21.25
N PHE A 16 108.67 29.22 -22.22
CA PHE A 16 107.63 28.43 -22.82
C PHE A 16 107.82 27.04 -22.25
N ASN A 17 106.83 26.56 -21.48
CA ASN A 17 106.39 25.18 -21.35
C ASN A 17 105.67 24.83 -20.04
N ARG A 18 105.21 25.80 -19.27
CA ARG A 18 104.36 25.40 -18.11
C ARG A 18 102.86 25.70 -18.27
N ARG A 19 102.39 26.48 -19.29
CA ARG A 19 101.00 26.77 -19.50
C ARG A 19 100.25 25.77 -20.40
N ALA A 20 100.91 25.05 -21.26
CA ALA A 20 100.29 24.05 -22.16
C ALA A 20 99.76 22.83 -21.38
N GLY A 21 100.52 22.38 -20.33
CA GLY A 21 100.08 21.24 -19.50
C GLY A 21 98.81 21.51 -18.67
N SER A 22 98.67 22.75 -18.16
CA SER A 22 97.47 23.08 -17.33
C SER A 22 96.20 23.21 -18.15
N ILE A 23 96.28 23.68 -19.38
CA ILE A 23 95.13 23.75 -20.30
C ILE A 23 94.64 22.35 -20.67
N TYR A 24 95.52 21.41 -20.91
CA TYR A 24 95.12 20.01 -21.17
C TYR A 24 94.47 19.34 -19.96
N ILE A 25 94.98 19.60 -18.73
CA ILE A 25 94.37 19.06 -17.51
C ILE A 25 92.95 19.67 -17.31
N VAL A 26 92.78 20.98 -17.54
CA VAL A 26 91.49 21.64 -17.42
C VAL A 26 90.58 21.14 -18.51
N ALA A 27 91.04 21.05 -19.77
CA ALA A 27 90.19 20.50 -20.89
C ALA A 27 89.85 19.04 -20.66
N MET A 28 90.73 18.24 -20.13
CA MET A 28 90.49 16.85 -19.81
C MET A 28 89.52 16.71 -18.59
N GLY A 29 89.66 17.57 -17.59
CA GLY A 29 88.77 17.62 -16.44
C GLY A 29 87.35 18.07 -16.85
N THR A 30 87.25 19.11 -17.66
CA THR A 30 85.93 19.57 -18.16
C THR A 30 85.26 18.54 -19.09
N SER A 31 85.98 17.88 -19.98
CA SER A 31 85.48 16.81 -20.79
C SER A 31 85.00 15.59 -19.99
N LEU A 32 85.75 15.25 -18.93
CA LEU A 32 85.35 14.18 -18.00
C LEU A 32 84.03 14.54 -17.26
N ILE A 33 83.90 15.78 -16.80
CA ILE A 33 82.68 16.27 -16.16
C ILE A 33 81.54 16.24 -17.14
N VAL A 34 81.70 16.67 -18.39
CA VAL A 34 80.65 16.60 -19.42
C VAL A 34 80.28 15.18 -19.72
N VAL A 35 81.18 14.24 -19.82
CA VAL A 35 80.90 12.82 -20.03
C VAL A 35 80.18 12.25 -18.81
N CYS A 36 80.55 12.56 -17.58
CA CYS A 36 79.87 12.14 -16.38
C CYS A 36 78.42 12.69 -16.30
N LEU A 37 78.22 13.97 -16.64
CA LEU A 37 76.89 14.59 -16.71
C LEU A 37 76.04 13.96 -17.82
N ALA A 38 76.63 13.68 -18.99
CA ALA A 38 75.91 13.01 -20.10
C ALA A 38 75.52 11.58 -19.71
N VAL A 39 76.37 10.82 -19.05
CA VAL A 39 75.99 9.47 -18.56
C VAL A 39 74.98 9.54 -17.46
N ALA A 40 75.07 10.46 -16.51
CA ALA A 40 74.06 10.68 -15.47
C ALA A 40 72.69 11.08 -16.05
N SER A 41 72.68 11.98 -17.07
CA SER A 41 71.46 12.38 -17.79
C SER A 41 70.83 11.22 -18.53
N LEU A 42 71.61 10.37 -19.19
CA LEU A 42 71.14 9.16 -19.87
C LEU A 42 70.55 8.15 -18.89
N GLN A 43 71.15 7.99 -17.74
CA GLN A 43 70.62 7.13 -16.67
C GLN A 43 69.31 7.70 -16.10
N ALA A 44 69.26 9.00 -15.84
CA ALA A 44 68.04 9.67 -15.39
C ALA A 44 66.89 9.49 -16.42
N VAL A 45 67.16 9.67 -17.72
CA VAL A 45 66.17 9.44 -18.78
C VAL A 45 65.72 7.96 -18.85
N ARG A 46 66.64 7.01 -18.67
CA ARG A 46 66.29 5.58 -18.64
C ARG A 46 65.41 5.25 -17.44
N VAL A 47 65.72 5.78 -16.27
CA VAL A 47 64.92 5.59 -15.05
C VAL A 47 63.54 6.21 -15.23
N GLN A 48 63.48 7.43 -15.79
CA GLN A 48 62.21 8.12 -16.02
C GLN A 48 61.33 7.41 -17.06
N ARG A 49 61.90 6.87 -18.13
CA ARG A 49 61.19 6.02 -19.09
C ARG A 49 60.63 4.76 -18.43
N ARG A 50 61.44 4.09 -17.59
CA ARG A 50 61.02 2.90 -16.86
C ARG A 50 59.87 3.20 -15.90
N ILE A 51 59.93 4.32 -15.15
CA ILE A 51 58.86 4.78 -14.26
C ILE A 51 57.60 5.07 -15.06
N ASN A 52 57.70 5.77 -16.19
CA ASN A 52 56.57 6.09 -17.05
C ASN A 52 55.92 4.82 -17.66
N ASP A 53 56.75 3.85 -18.06
CA ASP A 53 56.26 2.56 -18.58
C ASP A 53 55.55 1.75 -17.48
N GLU A 54 56.11 1.69 -16.28
CA GLU A 54 55.50 1.03 -15.11
C GLU A 54 54.19 1.73 -14.70
N LEU A 55 54.15 3.06 -14.70
CA LEU A 55 52.97 3.85 -14.42
C LEU A 55 51.87 3.61 -15.47
N SER A 56 52.24 3.61 -16.76
CA SER A 56 51.34 3.31 -17.88
C SER A 56 50.78 1.89 -17.78
N GLN A 57 51.61 0.91 -17.45
CA GLN A 57 51.17 -0.48 -17.26
C GLN A 57 50.18 -0.57 -16.07
N THR A 58 50.43 0.12 -14.96
CA THR A 58 49.59 0.15 -13.77
C THR A 58 48.22 0.76 -14.08
N VAL A 59 48.19 1.91 -14.80
CA VAL A 59 46.95 2.56 -15.22
C VAL A 59 46.14 1.66 -16.16
N ASN A 60 46.79 1.00 -17.12
CA ASN A 60 46.11 0.08 -18.03
C ASN A 60 45.60 -1.18 -17.33
N ALA A 61 46.37 -1.72 -16.37
CA ALA A 61 45.90 -2.83 -15.53
C ALA A 61 44.68 -2.43 -14.69
N LYS A 62 44.63 -1.20 -14.15
CA LYS A 62 43.43 -0.68 -13.43
C LYS A 62 42.24 -0.54 -14.34
N LYS A 63 42.41 -0.03 -15.57
CA LYS A 63 41.32 0.04 -16.58
C LYS A 63 40.78 -1.35 -16.91
N LEU A 64 41.64 -2.35 -17.06
CA LEU A 64 41.23 -3.72 -17.31
C LEU A 64 40.49 -4.31 -16.11
N ALA A 65 40.90 -4.02 -14.89
CA ALA A 65 40.15 -4.43 -13.70
C ALA A 65 38.74 -3.78 -13.66
N GLN A 66 38.64 -2.50 -14.05
CA GLN A 66 37.36 -1.82 -14.17
C GLN A 66 36.47 -2.45 -15.24
N SER A 67 37.03 -2.74 -16.43
CA SER A 67 36.31 -3.45 -17.50
C SER A 67 35.80 -4.82 -17.07
N GLY A 68 36.52 -5.49 -16.16
CA GLY A 68 36.05 -6.74 -15.57
C GLY A 68 34.82 -6.56 -14.66
N ILE A 69 34.77 -5.50 -13.88
CA ILE A 69 33.56 -5.17 -13.08
C ILE A 69 32.39 -4.85 -14.01
N GLU A 70 32.61 -4.03 -15.04
CA GLU A 70 31.59 -3.67 -16.03
C GLU A 70 31.06 -4.90 -16.80
N PHE A 71 31.97 -5.84 -17.14
CA PHE A 71 31.57 -7.12 -17.74
C PHE A 71 30.65 -7.93 -16.81
N ALA A 72 31.01 -8.06 -15.54
CA ALA A 72 30.16 -8.76 -14.57
C ALA A 72 28.79 -8.09 -14.42
N GLN A 73 28.80 -6.77 -14.26
CA GLN A 73 27.57 -5.98 -14.14
C GLN A 73 26.68 -6.11 -15.39
N HIS A 74 27.26 -6.01 -16.57
CA HIS A 74 26.50 -6.19 -17.83
C HIS A 74 25.87 -7.58 -17.89
N ARG A 75 26.64 -8.62 -17.57
CA ARG A 75 26.14 -10.01 -17.56
C ARG A 75 25.00 -10.19 -16.56
N ILE A 76 25.15 -9.66 -15.35
CA ILE A 76 24.10 -9.69 -14.30
C ILE A 76 22.83 -8.97 -14.75
N LEU A 77 22.95 -7.88 -15.51
CA LEU A 77 21.79 -7.10 -15.96
C LEU A 77 21.06 -7.71 -17.16
N THR A 78 21.79 -8.42 -18.03
CA THR A 78 21.26 -8.89 -19.33
C THR A 78 20.93 -10.38 -19.39
N ASP A 79 21.51 -11.18 -18.52
CA ASP A 79 21.32 -12.63 -18.50
C ASP A 79 20.58 -13.08 -17.24
N PRO A 80 19.31 -13.49 -17.34
CA PRO A 80 18.56 -14.00 -16.19
C PRO A 80 19.21 -15.20 -15.50
N SER A 81 20.02 -15.96 -16.22
CA SER A 81 20.71 -17.16 -15.71
C SER A 81 22.14 -16.88 -15.19
N TRP A 82 22.53 -15.63 -14.97
CA TRP A 82 23.87 -15.26 -14.54
C TRP A 82 24.34 -15.95 -13.25
N ARG A 83 23.44 -16.27 -12.33
CA ARG A 83 23.75 -16.98 -11.07
C ARG A 83 24.20 -18.43 -11.29
N THR A 84 23.85 -19.03 -12.43
CA THR A 84 24.34 -20.35 -12.86
C THR A 84 25.60 -20.25 -13.70
N PHE A 85 25.82 -19.11 -14.37
CA PHE A 85 27.03 -18.83 -15.15
C PHE A 85 28.25 -18.59 -14.25
N PHE A 86 28.08 -17.90 -13.13
CA PHE A 86 29.15 -17.66 -12.17
C PHE A 86 29.07 -18.68 -11.03
N SER A 87 30.14 -19.44 -10.84
CA SER A 87 30.31 -20.27 -9.65
C SER A 87 31.01 -19.47 -8.57
N ASN A 88 30.60 -19.65 -7.31
CA ASN A 88 31.16 -18.91 -6.17
C ASN A 88 32.67 -19.08 -6.06
N GLY A 89 33.39 -17.98 -5.96
CA GLY A 89 34.85 -17.98 -5.84
C GLY A 89 35.62 -18.41 -7.10
N THR A 90 34.92 -18.75 -8.20
CA THR A 90 35.55 -19.23 -9.43
C THR A 90 35.85 -18.07 -10.39
N ALA A 91 37.09 -18.04 -10.89
CA ALA A 91 37.56 -16.97 -11.76
C ALA A 91 37.09 -17.14 -13.22
N VAL A 92 36.44 -16.12 -13.78
CA VAL A 92 36.11 -16.02 -15.20
C VAL A 92 37.12 -15.09 -15.86
N LYS A 93 38.01 -15.65 -16.69
CA LYS A 93 39.09 -14.87 -17.37
C LYS A 93 38.67 -14.46 -18.78
N ARG A 94 39.02 -13.23 -19.15
CA ARG A 94 38.88 -12.68 -20.52
C ARG A 94 40.17 -12.02 -20.97
N THR A 95 40.58 -12.31 -22.18
CA THR A 95 41.78 -11.74 -22.81
C THR A 95 41.39 -10.72 -23.86
N THR A 96 42.08 -9.58 -23.88
CA THR A 96 41.91 -8.47 -24.82
C THR A 96 43.24 -8.21 -25.55
N THR A 97 43.24 -7.36 -26.59
CA THR A 97 44.43 -6.92 -27.29
C THR A 97 45.33 -6.11 -26.39
N GLY A 98 46.23 -6.75 -25.65
CA GLY A 98 47.22 -6.08 -24.79
C GLY A 98 47.15 -6.39 -23.32
N GLY A 99 46.16 -7.20 -22.89
CA GLY A 99 46.09 -7.61 -21.49
C GLY A 99 44.95 -8.58 -21.21
N SER A 100 44.68 -8.82 -19.95
CA SER A 100 43.54 -9.65 -19.54
C SER A 100 42.92 -9.15 -18.25
N PHE A 101 41.66 -9.52 -18.03
CA PHE A 101 41.07 -9.40 -16.69
C PHE A 101 40.48 -10.74 -16.23
N SER A 102 40.41 -10.90 -14.94
CA SER A 102 39.81 -12.07 -14.28
C SER A 102 38.80 -11.59 -13.26
N VAL A 103 37.58 -12.09 -13.33
CA VAL A 103 36.46 -11.70 -12.45
C VAL A 103 36.08 -12.89 -11.58
N ILE A 104 35.95 -12.64 -10.30
CA ILE A 104 35.47 -13.60 -9.29
C ILE A 104 34.24 -12.98 -8.62
N LEU A 105 33.15 -13.73 -8.57
CA LEU A 105 31.97 -13.38 -7.78
C LEU A 105 31.96 -14.26 -6.53
N THR A 106 31.62 -13.63 -5.41
CA THR A 106 31.45 -14.34 -4.14
C THR A 106 30.17 -13.88 -3.46
N ASP A 107 29.44 -14.84 -2.91
CA ASP A 107 28.35 -14.59 -2.00
C ASP A 107 28.91 -14.51 -0.58
N PRO A 108 28.80 -13.36 0.10
CA PRO A 108 29.35 -13.19 1.44
C PRO A 108 28.45 -13.77 2.55
N VAL A 109 27.22 -14.20 2.24
CA VAL A 109 26.25 -14.68 3.23
C VAL A 109 26.42 -16.18 3.50
N ASP A 110 26.27 -17.00 2.45
CA ASP A 110 26.34 -18.46 2.62
C ASP A 110 27.29 -19.16 1.63
N GLY A 111 27.94 -18.40 0.74
CA GLY A 111 28.90 -18.92 -0.22
C GLY A 111 28.25 -19.65 -1.42
N ILE A 112 26.93 -19.51 -1.67
CA ILE A 112 26.22 -20.21 -2.74
C ILE A 112 25.44 -19.22 -3.60
N ILE A 113 26.05 -18.69 -4.66
CA ILE A 113 25.46 -17.65 -5.55
C ILE A 113 24.09 -18.06 -6.11
N SER A 114 23.86 -19.36 -6.35
CA SER A 114 22.62 -19.84 -6.99
C SER A 114 21.46 -20.10 -6.02
N LYS A 115 21.69 -20.05 -4.70
CA LYS A 115 20.69 -20.47 -3.70
C LYS A 115 19.62 -19.42 -3.43
N GLN A 116 20.03 -18.17 -3.23
CA GLN A 116 19.12 -17.08 -2.90
C GLN A 116 19.31 -15.89 -3.86
N THR A 117 18.20 -15.40 -4.39
CA THR A 117 18.21 -14.25 -5.30
C THR A 117 18.38 -12.92 -4.58
N THR A 118 18.17 -12.91 -3.27
CA THR A 118 18.22 -11.72 -2.40
C THR A 118 19.57 -11.50 -1.74
N ASP A 119 20.55 -12.38 -1.95
CA ASP A 119 21.87 -12.21 -1.32
C ASP A 119 22.74 -11.21 -2.08
N PRO A 120 23.50 -10.37 -1.37
CA PRO A 120 24.45 -9.46 -1.98
C PRO A 120 25.61 -10.22 -2.62
N ILE A 121 26.28 -9.61 -3.59
CA ILE A 121 27.41 -10.23 -4.30
C ILE A 121 28.62 -9.30 -4.23
N VAL A 122 29.77 -9.88 -3.90
CA VAL A 122 31.06 -9.21 -4.00
C VAL A 122 31.69 -9.58 -5.34
N VAL A 123 31.96 -8.58 -6.17
CA VAL A 123 32.66 -8.73 -7.45
C VAL A 123 34.10 -8.30 -7.27
N THR A 124 35.04 -9.23 -7.43
CA THR A 124 36.46 -8.93 -7.44
C THR A 124 37.00 -9.07 -8.85
N SER A 125 37.58 -8.02 -9.40
CA SER A 125 38.20 -8.04 -10.71
C SER A 125 39.69 -7.74 -10.62
N THR A 126 40.50 -8.58 -11.27
CA THR A 126 41.97 -8.41 -11.38
C THR A 126 42.30 -8.15 -12.83
N GLY A 127 42.80 -6.98 -13.16
CA GLY A 127 43.32 -6.61 -14.48
C GLY A 127 44.83 -6.77 -14.54
N SER A 128 45.36 -7.32 -15.65
CA SER A 128 46.77 -7.53 -15.89
C SER A 128 47.18 -6.94 -17.25
N PHE A 129 48.22 -6.10 -17.24
CA PHE A 129 48.78 -5.48 -18.44
C PHE A 129 50.31 -5.42 -18.30
N GLY A 130 51.03 -6.08 -19.23
CA GLY A 130 52.47 -6.24 -19.09
C GLY A 130 52.85 -6.98 -17.80
N SER A 131 53.69 -6.36 -17.01
CA SER A 131 54.11 -6.89 -15.68
C SER A 131 53.21 -6.39 -14.53
N ALA A 132 52.35 -5.41 -14.78
CA ALA A 132 51.49 -4.83 -13.76
C ALA A 132 50.16 -5.61 -13.60
N SER A 133 49.71 -5.71 -12.36
CA SER A 133 48.41 -6.27 -11.97
C SER A 133 47.72 -5.34 -10.97
N GLN A 134 46.43 -5.12 -11.18
CA GLN A 134 45.58 -4.29 -10.30
C GLN A 134 44.29 -5.02 -9.98
N LYS A 135 43.88 -4.94 -8.70
CA LYS A 135 42.66 -5.56 -8.20
C LYS A 135 41.66 -4.47 -7.82
N LEU A 136 40.42 -4.63 -8.21
CA LEU A 136 39.29 -3.80 -7.79
C LEU A 136 38.20 -4.69 -7.21
N THR A 137 37.56 -4.21 -6.16
CA THR A 137 36.41 -4.89 -5.55
C THR A 137 35.18 -3.98 -5.57
N ALA A 138 34.04 -4.54 -5.89
CA ALA A 138 32.76 -3.86 -5.93
C ALA A 138 31.70 -4.69 -5.21
N TYR A 139 30.82 -4.03 -4.48
CA TYR A 139 29.66 -4.65 -3.84
C TYR A 139 28.41 -4.41 -4.68
N LEU A 140 27.67 -5.47 -4.93
CA LEU A 140 26.36 -5.43 -5.57
C LEU A 140 25.32 -5.83 -4.54
N GLU A 141 24.34 -4.97 -4.31
CA GLU A 141 23.19 -5.26 -3.47
C GLU A 141 21.96 -5.57 -4.32
N PRO A 142 21.13 -6.55 -3.90
CA PRO A 142 19.86 -6.79 -4.53
C PRO A 142 18.94 -5.59 -4.28
N GLN A 143 18.43 -5.00 -5.33
CA GLN A 143 17.44 -3.94 -5.27
C GLN A 143 16.12 -4.51 -5.78
N SER A 144 15.17 -4.69 -4.87
CA SER A 144 13.80 -4.98 -5.26
C SER A 144 13.28 -3.88 -6.17
N GLN A 145 12.81 -4.26 -7.35
CA GLN A 145 12.20 -3.33 -8.28
C GLN A 145 10.71 -3.58 -8.36
N LEU A 146 9.94 -2.53 -8.20
CA LEU A 146 8.51 -2.58 -8.46
C LEU A 146 8.27 -3.15 -9.86
N PHE A 147 7.33 -4.08 -9.99
CA PHE A 147 6.88 -4.57 -11.31
C PHE A 147 6.61 -3.39 -12.25
N ALA A 148 6.95 -3.56 -13.52
CA ALA A 148 6.78 -2.48 -14.50
C ALA A 148 5.32 -2.02 -14.61
N ALA A 149 4.37 -2.95 -14.57
CA ALA A 149 2.94 -2.66 -14.52
C ALA A 149 2.55 -1.82 -13.30
N CYS A 150 3.21 -2.05 -12.16
CA CYS A 150 2.93 -1.32 -10.91
C CYS A 150 3.48 0.11 -10.87
N ARG A 151 4.16 0.57 -11.92
CA ARG A 151 4.59 1.96 -12.09
C ARG A 151 3.54 2.83 -12.78
N SER A 152 2.39 2.26 -13.11
CA SER A 152 1.24 2.94 -13.70
C SER A 152 0.20 3.31 -12.65
N ALA A 153 -0.55 4.40 -12.87
CA ALA A 153 -1.67 4.77 -12.02
C ALA A 153 -2.83 3.77 -12.18
N LEU A 154 -3.07 3.33 -13.42
CA LEU A 154 -4.05 2.29 -13.76
C LEU A 154 -3.36 1.19 -14.56
N TYR A 155 -3.61 -0.06 -14.19
CA TYR A 155 -3.17 -1.22 -14.96
C TYR A 155 -4.29 -2.25 -15.07
N ALA A 156 -4.54 -2.72 -16.30
CA ALA A 156 -5.39 -3.86 -16.58
C ALA A 156 -4.85 -4.67 -17.77
N PRO A 157 -4.85 -6.01 -17.73
CA PRO A 157 -4.35 -6.81 -18.85
C PRO A 157 -5.32 -6.86 -20.03
N THR A 158 -6.64 -6.69 -19.81
CA THR A 158 -7.65 -6.88 -20.86
C THR A 158 -8.19 -5.56 -21.38
N SER A 159 -8.77 -4.71 -20.52
CA SER A 159 -9.26 -3.41 -20.95
C SER A 159 -9.25 -2.35 -19.85
N ILE A 160 -9.09 -1.09 -20.27
CA ILE A 160 -9.44 0.09 -19.47
C ILE A 160 -10.48 0.87 -20.28
N ALA A 161 -11.67 1.03 -19.72
CA ALA A 161 -12.76 1.75 -20.35
C ALA A 161 -13.04 3.07 -19.62
N PHE A 162 -12.97 4.18 -20.34
CA PHE A 162 -13.34 5.51 -19.88
C PHE A 162 -14.73 5.85 -20.45
N ASN A 163 -15.75 5.89 -19.58
CA ASN A 163 -17.15 6.07 -19.98
C ASN A 163 -17.76 7.29 -19.32
N ASN A 164 -18.03 8.37 -20.08
CA ASN A 164 -18.64 9.60 -19.56
C ASN A 164 -17.98 10.07 -18.24
N CYS A 165 -16.66 10.10 -18.21
CA CYS A 165 -15.90 10.35 -16.98
C CYS A 165 -14.95 11.53 -17.13
N THR A 166 -14.54 12.09 -15.99
CA THR A 166 -13.40 13.01 -15.90
C THR A 166 -12.36 12.38 -14.99
N ILE A 167 -11.15 12.17 -15.52
CA ILE A 167 -10.04 11.61 -14.75
C ILE A 167 -8.78 12.43 -14.94
N THR A 168 -8.10 12.69 -13.84
CA THR A 168 -6.76 13.29 -13.82
C THR A 168 -5.80 12.38 -13.05
N ALA A 169 -4.63 12.11 -13.64
CA ALA A 169 -3.58 11.36 -12.96
C ALA A 169 -2.19 11.86 -13.36
N ASN A 170 -1.24 11.79 -12.43
CA ASN A 170 0.16 12.18 -12.63
C ASN A 170 1.03 11.04 -13.21
N GLN A 171 0.45 9.87 -13.49
CA GLN A 171 1.11 8.69 -14.07
C GLN A 171 0.25 8.05 -15.16
N TRP A 172 0.81 7.08 -15.87
CA TRP A 172 0.21 6.42 -17.03
C TRP A 172 -0.97 5.51 -16.66
N ALA A 173 -1.96 5.43 -17.56
CA ALA A 173 -2.82 4.26 -17.70
C ALA A 173 -2.14 3.28 -18.67
N TYR A 174 -1.98 2.04 -18.23
CA TYR A 174 -1.37 0.99 -19.02
C TYR A 174 -2.31 -0.21 -19.17
N CYS A 175 -2.50 -0.67 -20.42
CA CYS A 175 -3.32 -1.83 -20.72
C CYS A 175 -2.62 -2.73 -21.74
N ASP A 176 -2.52 -4.04 -21.47
CA ASP A 176 -1.91 -4.98 -22.42
C ASP A 176 -2.69 -5.05 -23.74
N LYS A 177 -4.03 -4.93 -23.69
CA LYS A 177 -4.87 -5.01 -24.91
C LYS A 177 -5.47 -3.68 -25.32
N THR A 178 -6.54 -3.21 -24.69
CA THR A 178 -7.32 -2.08 -25.21
C THR A 178 -7.62 -1.02 -24.16
N ILE A 179 -7.38 0.26 -24.51
CA ILE A 179 -7.97 1.41 -23.81
C ILE A 179 -9.04 2.01 -24.69
N SER A 180 -10.25 2.18 -24.14
CA SER A 180 -11.41 2.73 -24.87
C SER A 180 -11.93 4.00 -24.20
N ALA A 181 -12.43 4.94 -25.01
CA ALA A 181 -13.07 6.17 -24.57
C ALA A 181 -14.45 6.30 -25.26
N SER A 182 -15.52 6.25 -24.47
CA SER A 182 -16.90 6.37 -24.95
C SER A 182 -17.66 7.48 -24.23
N SER A 183 -18.67 8.05 -24.89
CA SER A 183 -19.52 9.11 -24.32
C SER A 183 -18.74 10.38 -23.91
N ASN A 184 -17.69 10.73 -24.70
CA ASN A 184 -16.87 11.94 -24.57
C ASN A 184 -16.20 12.13 -23.17
N PRO A 185 -15.45 11.17 -22.65
CA PRO A 185 -14.75 11.34 -21.41
C PRO A 185 -13.63 12.40 -21.51
N ASP A 186 -13.26 12.99 -20.38
CA ASP A 186 -12.10 13.87 -20.24
C ASP A 186 -10.96 13.12 -19.54
N VAL A 187 -10.02 12.58 -20.34
CA VAL A 187 -8.91 11.74 -19.86
C VAL A 187 -7.63 12.56 -19.81
N ASN A 188 -7.34 13.15 -18.65
CA ASN A 188 -6.15 13.96 -18.40
C ASN A 188 -5.02 13.14 -17.78
N MET A 189 -4.55 12.14 -18.51
CA MET A 189 -3.39 11.30 -18.17
C MET A 189 -2.79 10.68 -19.42
N ASN A 190 -1.53 10.24 -19.31
CA ASN A 190 -0.90 9.48 -20.38
C ASN A 190 -1.49 8.07 -20.47
N CYS A 191 -1.74 7.59 -21.68
CA CYS A 191 -2.29 6.26 -21.95
C CYS A 191 -1.38 5.45 -22.87
N LEU A 192 -1.17 4.18 -22.54
CA LEU A 192 -0.41 3.23 -23.36
C LEU A 192 -1.16 1.91 -23.43
N ALA A 193 -1.51 1.46 -24.63
CA ALA A 193 -2.27 0.23 -24.83
C ALA A 193 -1.93 -0.47 -26.15
N GLY A 194 -2.22 -1.79 -26.27
CA GLY A 194 -2.13 -2.53 -27.53
C GLY A 194 -2.98 -1.90 -28.61
N SER A 195 -4.17 -1.44 -28.26
CA SER A 195 -5.05 -0.66 -29.12
C SER A 195 -5.74 0.46 -28.35
N LEU A 196 -6.05 1.55 -29.06
CA LEU A 196 -6.84 2.65 -28.55
C LEU A 196 -8.11 2.77 -29.37
N SER A 197 -9.27 2.96 -28.71
CA SER A 197 -10.53 3.22 -29.37
C SER A 197 -11.23 4.46 -28.79
N GLY A 198 -11.98 5.17 -29.62
CA GLY A 198 -12.66 6.41 -29.26
C GLY A 198 -12.05 7.64 -29.92
N LYS A 199 -12.63 8.81 -29.65
CA LYS A 199 -12.17 10.08 -30.24
C LYS A 199 -10.84 10.50 -29.61
N SER A 200 -9.86 10.89 -30.42
CA SER A 200 -8.56 11.39 -29.95
C SER A 200 -8.68 12.62 -29.04
N SER A 201 -9.74 13.44 -29.24
CA SER A 201 -10.02 14.62 -28.40
C SER A 201 -10.36 14.29 -26.95
N CYS A 202 -10.71 13.04 -26.64
CA CYS A 202 -10.96 12.59 -25.26
C CYS A 202 -9.67 12.46 -24.45
N PHE A 203 -8.54 12.18 -25.11
CA PHE A 203 -7.25 12.02 -24.46
C PHE A 203 -6.50 13.36 -24.46
N LYS A 204 -6.40 14.01 -23.30
CA LYS A 204 -5.78 15.35 -23.16
C LYS A 204 -4.26 15.31 -23.10
N GLN A 205 -3.67 14.14 -22.84
CA GLN A 205 -2.24 13.92 -22.80
C GLN A 205 -1.84 12.87 -23.87
N ARG A 206 -0.64 12.36 -23.79
CA ARG A 206 -0.09 11.41 -24.76
C ARG A 206 -0.84 10.08 -24.70
N ALA A 207 -1.37 9.65 -25.84
CA ALA A 207 -2.01 8.36 -26.01
C ALA A 207 -1.27 7.58 -27.11
N ILE A 208 -0.81 6.37 -26.80
CA ILE A 208 0.01 5.53 -27.66
C ILE A 208 -0.64 4.17 -27.84
N ALA A 209 -0.85 3.77 -29.09
CA ALA A 209 -1.33 2.44 -29.48
C ALA A 209 -0.22 1.63 -30.15
N GLY A 210 -0.23 0.33 -29.94
CA GLY A 210 0.67 -0.64 -30.58
C GLY A 210 2.04 -0.76 -29.91
N GLY A 211 2.76 -1.85 -30.24
CA GLY A 211 4.12 -2.06 -29.77
C GLY A 211 4.28 -2.35 -28.28
N ILE A 212 3.25 -2.90 -27.64
CA ILE A 212 3.35 -3.27 -26.23
C ILE A 212 4.25 -4.49 -26.08
N TRP A 213 5.28 -4.30 -25.26
CA TRP A 213 6.06 -5.40 -24.73
C TRP A 213 5.36 -5.90 -23.46
N PRO A 214 5.24 -7.24 -23.26
CA PRO A 214 4.68 -7.75 -22.01
C PRO A 214 5.44 -7.14 -20.83
N MET A 215 4.74 -6.35 -20.04
CA MET A 215 5.33 -5.81 -18.83
C MET A 215 5.37 -6.87 -17.74
N ALA A 216 6.46 -6.88 -16.98
CA ALA A 216 6.50 -7.64 -15.74
C ALA A 216 5.38 -7.14 -14.81
N LYS A 217 4.52 -8.02 -14.37
CA LYS A 217 3.33 -7.75 -13.55
C LYS A 217 3.26 -8.70 -12.37
N PRO A 218 2.62 -8.28 -11.26
CA PRO A 218 2.43 -9.16 -10.11
C PRO A 218 1.54 -10.34 -10.48
N ASP A 219 1.80 -11.49 -9.89
CA ASP A 219 0.87 -12.61 -9.95
C ASP A 219 -0.31 -12.32 -9.02
N LEU A 220 -1.49 -12.15 -9.59
CA LEU A 220 -2.73 -11.90 -8.86
C LEU A 220 -3.56 -13.18 -8.68
N VAL A 221 -3.07 -14.34 -9.15
CA VAL A 221 -3.82 -15.60 -9.09
C VAL A 221 -3.67 -16.21 -7.71
N THR A 222 -4.78 -16.38 -6.99
CA THR A 222 -4.81 -16.89 -5.61
C THR A 222 -4.40 -18.34 -5.44
N THR A 223 -4.35 -19.11 -6.52
CA THR A 223 -3.91 -20.51 -6.52
C THR A 223 -2.39 -20.65 -6.63
N SER A 224 -1.68 -19.58 -7.01
CA SER A 224 -0.22 -19.55 -7.05
C SER A 224 0.37 -19.46 -5.66
N THR A 225 1.47 -20.16 -5.40
CA THR A 225 2.19 -20.09 -4.13
C THR A 225 2.95 -18.78 -3.93
N SER A 226 3.06 -17.95 -4.97
CA SER A 226 3.81 -16.69 -4.99
C SER A 226 2.95 -15.48 -5.34
N TYR A 227 1.62 -15.59 -5.31
CA TYR A 227 0.78 -14.43 -5.61
C TYR A 227 0.88 -13.32 -4.54
N VAL A 228 0.65 -12.08 -4.96
CA VAL A 228 0.83 -10.87 -4.13
C VAL A 228 0.11 -10.96 -2.78
N GLY A 229 -1.13 -11.44 -2.78
CA GLY A 229 -1.93 -11.52 -1.57
C GLY A 229 -1.42 -12.50 -0.51
N LYS A 230 -0.59 -13.48 -0.90
CA LYS A 230 -0.11 -14.51 0.04
C LYS A 230 0.71 -13.95 1.19
N TYR A 231 1.64 -13.04 0.91
CA TYR A 231 2.41 -12.38 1.97
C TYR A 231 1.50 -11.72 3.00
N TYR A 232 0.47 -11.03 2.51
CA TYR A 232 -0.46 -10.31 3.38
C TYR A 232 -1.39 -11.25 4.15
N ILE A 233 -1.86 -12.34 3.54
CA ILE A 233 -2.67 -13.36 4.22
C ILE A 233 -1.87 -14.04 5.33
N ASP A 234 -0.61 -14.42 5.06
CA ASP A 234 0.26 -15.10 6.02
C ASP A 234 0.58 -14.22 7.25
N ASN A 235 0.50 -12.89 7.10
CA ASN A 235 0.76 -11.90 8.16
C ASN A 235 -0.51 -11.21 8.69
N ALA A 236 -1.69 -11.66 8.29
CA ALA A 236 -2.94 -11.03 8.66
C ALA A 236 -3.55 -11.61 9.94
N VAL A 237 -4.25 -10.76 10.66
CA VAL A 237 -5.26 -11.19 11.64
C VAL A 237 -6.59 -11.40 10.90
N THR A 238 -7.22 -12.55 11.11
CA THR A 238 -8.49 -12.87 10.45
C THR A 238 -9.67 -12.23 11.18
N ILE A 239 -10.52 -11.56 10.42
CA ILE A 239 -11.88 -11.16 10.80
C ILE A 239 -12.82 -12.16 10.13
N ASN A 240 -13.57 -12.95 10.92
CA ASN A 240 -14.48 -13.93 10.36
C ASN A 240 -15.71 -13.24 9.74
N ALA A 241 -16.30 -13.86 8.72
CA ALA A 241 -17.54 -13.34 8.13
C ALA A 241 -18.67 -13.21 9.15
N SER A 242 -18.77 -14.16 10.09
CA SER A 242 -19.75 -14.14 11.18
C SER A 242 -19.61 -12.94 12.12
N ASP A 243 -18.41 -12.35 12.23
CA ASP A 243 -18.16 -11.20 13.10
C ASP A 243 -18.62 -9.88 12.46
N LEU A 244 -18.86 -9.89 11.14
CA LEU A 244 -19.30 -8.73 10.40
C LEU A 244 -20.85 -8.65 10.36
N PRO A 245 -21.44 -7.48 10.63
CA PRO A 245 -22.87 -7.27 10.47
C PRO A 245 -23.36 -7.66 9.07
N THR A 246 -24.57 -8.19 8.98
CA THR A 246 -25.23 -8.52 7.72
C THR A 246 -26.69 -8.07 7.72
N GLY A 247 -27.33 -8.05 6.57
CA GLY A 247 -28.76 -7.77 6.45
C GLY A 247 -29.61 -8.88 7.06
N GLY A 248 -30.73 -8.50 7.64
CA GLY A 248 -31.62 -9.40 8.34
C GLY A 248 -31.13 -9.83 9.74
N THR A 249 -30.02 -9.23 10.23
CA THR A 249 -29.57 -9.47 11.61
C THR A 249 -30.61 -8.92 12.58
N GLU A 250 -31.11 -9.79 13.48
CA GLU A 250 -32.05 -9.45 14.52
C GLU A 250 -31.34 -8.67 15.65
N LEU A 251 -31.90 -7.50 16.00
CA LEU A 251 -31.38 -6.68 17.10
C LEU A 251 -31.97 -7.10 18.45
N ILE A 252 -33.16 -7.69 18.44
CA ILE A 252 -33.84 -8.17 19.64
C ILE A 252 -33.31 -9.54 20.02
N GLN A 253 -32.98 -9.70 21.29
CA GLN A 253 -32.64 -10.97 21.88
C GLN A 253 -33.87 -11.57 22.56
N ASN A 254 -34.06 -12.88 22.42
CA ASN A 254 -35.16 -13.60 23.06
C ASN A 254 -36.54 -12.99 22.80
N GLY A 255 -36.81 -12.61 21.54
CA GLY A 255 -38.11 -12.05 21.13
C GLY A 255 -39.24 -13.06 21.05
N SER A 256 -38.94 -14.37 21.08
CA SER A 256 -39.91 -15.48 21.02
C SER A 256 -40.29 -16.02 22.38
N PHE A 257 -39.57 -15.69 23.44
CA PHE A 257 -39.84 -16.10 24.84
C PHE A 257 -39.90 -17.62 25.11
N GLU A 258 -39.34 -18.43 24.23
CA GLU A 258 -39.46 -19.90 24.30
C GLU A 258 -38.74 -20.50 25.53
N ILE A 259 -37.72 -19.82 26.07
CA ILE A 259 -36.96 -20.28 27.22
C ILE A 259 -37.33 -19.51 28.51
N ASP A 260 -37.22 -18.18 28.43
CA ASP A 260 -37.43 -17.27 29.58
C ASP A 260 -37.79 -15.85 29.09
N THR A 261 -37.70 -14.85 29.96
CA THR A 261 -37.82 -13.41 29.65
C THR A 261 -36.48 -12.66 29.73
N ALA A 262 -35.37 -13.37 29.68
CA ALA A 262 -34.04 -12.75 29.75
C ALA A 262 -33.86 -11.66 28.68
N ASN A 263 -33.05 -10.66 29.00
CA ASN A 263 -32.80 -9.44 28.23
C ASN A 263 -33.97 -8.45 28.17
N TRP A 264 -35.15 -8.80 28.68
CA TRP A 264 -36.28 -7.90 28.74
C TRP A 264 -36.46 -7.33 30.14
N THR A 265 -36.81 -6.08 30.24
CA THR A 265 -37.09 -5.36 31.47
C THR A 265 -38.48 -4.79 31.47
N GLY A 266 -39.20 -4.95 32.60
CA GLY A 266 -40.48 -4.30 32.78
C GLY A 266 -40.31 -2.96 33.50
N MET A 267 -40.62 -1.86 32.82
CA MET A 267 -40.70 -0.54 33.46
C MET A 267 -42.10 -0.42 34.08
N ASN A 268 -42.18 -0.38 35.41
CA ASN A 268 -43.45 -0.36 36.18
C ASN A 268 -44.44 -1.46 35.81
N CYS A 269 -43.94 -2.62 35.40
CA CYS A 269 -44.76 -3.82 35.10
C CYS A 269 -43.95 -5.09 35.38
N THR A 270 -44.63 -6.20 35.47
CA THR A 270 -44.09 -7.54 35.64
C THR A 270 -44.14 -8.28 34.33
N LEU A 271 -43.02 -8.89 33.93
CA LEU A 271 -42.92 -9.74 32.76
C LEU A 271 -42.86 -11.20 33.18
N THR A 272 -43.73 -12.01 32.61
CA THR A 272 -43.84 -13.44 32.90
C THR A 272 -43.93 -14.24 31.64
N ARG A 273 -43.09 -15.28 31.48
CA ARG A 273 -43.24 -16.25 30.43
C ARG A 273 -44.55 -17.01 30.59
N ASP A 274 -45.41 -17.03 29.59
CA ASP A 274 -46.75 -17.65 29.65
C ASP A 274 -46.97 -18.65 28.50
N THR A 275 -47.44 -19.83 28.83
CA THR A 275 -47.77 -20.91 27.93
C THR A 275 -49.26 -20.94 27.55
N SER A 276 -50.11 -20.17 28.27
CA SER A 276 -51.56 -20.16 28.04
C SER A 276 -51.98 -19.41 26.79
N GLN A 277 -51.24 -18.35 26.44
CA GLN A 277 -51.45 -17.55 25.24
C GLN A 277 -50.15 -17.48 24.44
N LYS A 278 -50.19 -17.80 23.17
CA LYS A 278 -49.02 -17.80 22.28
C LYS A 278 -49.46 -17.51 20.88
N LYS A 279 -48.56 -16.89 20.09
CA LYS A 279 -48.77 -16.66 18.68
C LYS A 279 -47.88 -17.55 17.85
N GLU A 280 -46.59 -17.60 18.19
CA GLU A 280 -45.60 -18.46 17.56
C GLU A 280 -44.97 -19.37 18.65
N GLY A 281 -44.45 -20.52 18.25
CA GLY A 281 -43.82 -21.46 19.18
C GLY A 281 -44.74 -22.00 20.28
N THR A 282 -44.25 -22.03 21.52
CA THR A 282 -44.92 -22.62 22.68
C THR A 282 -45.27 -21.61 23.80
N CYS A 283 -44.69 -20.43 23.77
CA CYS A 283 -44.82 -19.41 24.82
C CYS A 283 -44.95 -17.99 24.23
N SER A 284 -45.34 -17.07 25.12
CA SER A 284 -45.26 -15.62 24.86
C SER A 284 -44.88 -14.91 26.19
N CYS A 285 -44.71 -13.61 26.17
CA CYS A 285 -44.50 -12.78 27.34
C CYS A 285 -45.82 -12.11 27.79
N LEU A 286 -46.24 -12.39 29.00
CA LEU A 286 -47.35 -11.69 29.69
C LEU A 286 -46.81 -10.45 30.39
N VAL A 287 -47.41 -9.30 30.12
CA VAL A 287 -47.22 -8.04 30.84
C VAL A 287 -48.40 -7.86 31.80
N SER A 288 -48.10 -7.72 33.11
CA SER A 288 -49.07 -7.57 34.17
C SER A 288 -48.63 -6.56 35.21
N GLY A 289 -49.54 -6.17 36.11
CA GLY A 289 -49.25 -5.23 37.20
C GLY A 289 -48.85 -3.84 36.73
N GLN A 290 -49.44 -3.39 35.64
CA GLN A 290 -49.07 -2.15 34.98
C GLN A 290 -49.49 -0.92 35.77
N GLY A 291 -48.55 -0.01 35.97
CA GLY A 291 -48.75 1.32 36.48
C GLY A 291 -48.79 2.37 35.36
N PHE A 292 -48.68 3.63 35.77
CA PHE A 292 -48.54 4.73 34.78
C PHE A 292 -47.18 4.64 34.05
N LEU A 293 -47.18 4.78 32.75
CA LEU A 293 -45.99 4.62 31.88
C LEU A 293 -45.30 3.26 32.01
N SER A 294 -46.08 2.19 31.95
CA SER A 294 -45.57 0.82 32.06
C SER A 294 -45.29 0.25 30.69
N ASN A 295 -44.01 0.02 30.38
CA ASN A 295 -43.59 -0.54 29.09
C ASN A 295 -42.62 -1.70 29.32
N PRO A 296 -42.80 -2.84 28.65
CA PRO A 296 -41.72 -3.80 28.49
C PRO A 296 -40.69 -3.23 27.53
N GLY A 297 -39.42 -3.44 27.78
CA GLY A 297 -38.35 -2.92 26.96
C GLY A 297 -37.10 -3.79 26.91
N GLN A 298 -36.28 -3.55 25.90
CA GLN A 298 -34.98 -4.17 25.77
C GLN A 298 -33.93 -3.13 25.33
N ASN A 299 -32.76 -3.22 25.95
CA ASN A 299 -31.61 -2.37 25.56
C ASN A 299 -31.01 -2.87 24.24
N ILE A 300 -30.95 -1.98 23.24
CA ILE A 300 -30.44 -2.21 21.89
C ILE A 300 -29.34 -1.21 21.51
N THR A 301 -28.69 -0.58 22.50
CA THR A 301 -27.74 0.54 22.30
C THR A 301 -26.59 0.17 21.38
N GLU A 302 -25.97 -0.99 21.57
CA GLU A 302 -24.77 -1.40 20.84
C GLU A 302 -25.03 -1.68 19.35
N GLN A 303 -26.30 -1.95 18.99
CA GLN A 303 -26.70 -2.28 17.64
C GLN A 303 -27.24 -1.07 16.84
N MET A 304 -27.41 0.08 17.51
CA MET A 304 -28.01 1.27 16.89
C MET A 304 -27.01 2.07 16.08
N ILE A 305 -27.43 2.46 14.91
CA ILE A 305 -26.71 3.34 13.98
C ILE A 305 -27.56 4.57 13.74
N ILE A 306 -26.93 5.76 13.81
CA ILE A 306 -27.60 7.04 13.54
C ILE A 306 -28.09 7.12 12.09
N ASP A 307 -29.17 7.85 11.88
CA ASP A 307 -29.78 8.10 10.57
C ASP A 307 -30.14 6.82 9.81
N ARG A 308 -30.71 5.84 10.53
CA ARG A 308 -31.14 4.55 9.97
C ARG A 308 -32.63 4.33 10.13
N ASN A 309 -33.17 3.55 9.20
CA ASN A 309 -34.51 3.01 9.27
C ASN A 309 -34.49 1.59 9.82
N TYR A 310 -35.29 1.34 10.85
CA TYR A 310 -35.44 0.04 11.48
C TYR A 310 -36.85 -0.48 11.28
N ASN A 311 -36.98 -1.69 10.73
CA ASN A 311 -38.26 -2.39 10.63
C ASN A 311 -38.52 -3.11 11.95
N VAL A 312 -39.61 -2.75 12.59
CA VAL A 312 -40.06 -3.33 13.86
C VAL A 312 -41.32 -4.13 13.58
N SER A 313 -41.42 -5.34 14.11
CA SER A 313 -42.62 -6.12 14.11
C SER A 313 -42.76 -6.97 15.37
N PHE A 314 -43.95 -7.14 15.86
CA PHE A 314 -44.31 -8.07 16.93
C PHE A 314 -45.79 -8.42 16.91
N TRP A 315 -46.16 -9.52 17.54
CA TRP A 315 -47.55 -9.87 17.79
C TRP A 315 -47.96 -9.48 19.17
N ILE A 316 -49.19 -9.01 19.33
CA ILE A 316 -49.77 -8.61 20.60
C ILE A 316 -51.21 -9.04 20.73
N ARG A 317 -51.64 -9.39 21.96
CA ARG A 317 -52.98 -9.76 22.35
C ARG A 317 -53.35 -9.09 23.65
N THR A 318 -54.33 -8.23 23.63
CA THR A 318 -54.74 -7.40 24.80
C THR A 318 -55.98 -7.93 25.43
N THR A 319 -56.22 -7.56 26.70
CA THR A 319 -57.47 -7.89 27.42
C THR A 319 -58.57 -6.84 27.26
N GLU A 320 -58.21 -5.68 26.68
CA GLU A 320 -59.12 -4.59 26.35
C GLU A 320 -58.72 -3.95 25.02
N ASP A 321 -59.67 -3.34 24.32
CA ASP A 321 -59.35 -2.57 23.10
C ASP A 321 -58.44 -1.39 23.43
N GLN A 322 -57.28 -1.29 22.75
CA GLN A 322 -56.30 -0.24 23.01
C GLN A 322 -55.40 0.01 21.76
N ILE A 323 -54.69 1.11 21.81
CA ILE A 323 -53.69 1.43 20.77
C ILE A 323 -52.31 1.05 21.29
N ILE A 324 -51.57 0.34 20.46
CA ILE A 324 -50.20 -0.13 20.75
C ILE A 324 -49.27 0.51 19.70
N ALA A 325 -48.14 1.01 20.16
CA ALA A 325 -47.09 1.55 19.29
C ALA A 325 -45.70 1.04 19.72
N PRO A 326 -44.84 0.66 18.75
CA PRO A 326 -43.43 0.48 19.03
C PRO A 326 -42.76 1.83 19.26
N ILE A 327 -41.90 1.93 20.23
CA ILE A 327 -41.09 3.13 20.47
C ILE A 327 -39.61 2.76 20.70
N ILE A 328 -38.71 3.62 20.26
CA ILE A 328 -37.30 3.58 20.65
C ILE A 328 -37.00 4.86 21.42
N TYR A 329 -36.64 4.67 22.69
CA TYR A 329 -36.27 5.75 23.61
C TYR A 329 -34.75 5.91 23.60
N LEU A 330 -34.26 7.11 23.24
CA LEU A 330 -32.85 7.44 23.11
C LEU A 330 -32.43 8.41 24.21
N THR A 331 -31.34 8.14 24.86
CA THR A 331 -30.68 9.08 25.80
C THR A 331 -29.18 9.15 25.47
N GLY A 332 -28.57 10.26 25.83
CA GLY A 332 -27.17 10.51 25.51
C GLY A 332 -26.50 11.52 26.45
N SER A 333 -25.27 11.86 26.15
CA SER A 333 -24.46 12.84 26.87
C SER A 333 -24.03 14.01 25.95
N GLY A 334 -23.50 15.08 26.58
CA GLY A 334 -23.11 16.28 25.86
C GLY A 334 -24.34 17.11 25.43
N SER A 335 -24.41 17.47 24.16
CA SER A 335 -25.55 18.20 23.57
C SER A 335 -26.75 17.30 23.22
N PHE A 336 -26.75 16.05 23.66
CA PHE A 336 -27.81 15.10 23.35
C PHE A 336 -29.12 15.49 24.07
N LEU A 337 -30.20 15.55 23.32
CA LEU A 337 -31.55 15.69 23.86
C LEU A 337 -32.24 14.34 23.81
N PRO A 338 -32.91 13.90 24.92
CA PRO A 338 -33.67 12.66 24.89
C PRO A 338 -34.70 12.68 23.77
N VAL A 339 -34.73 11.61 22.97
CA VAL A 339 -35.59 11.49 21.80
C VAL A 339 -36.40 10.21 21.89
N VAL A 340 -37.70 10.33 21.62
CA VAL A 340 -38.58 9.17 21.43
C VAL A 340 -38.91 9.06 19.95
N ARG A 341 -38.56 7.91 19.35
CA ARG A 341 -38.97 7.55 17.99
C ARG A 341 -40.13 6.57 18.09
N ALA A 342 -41.31 7.01 17.73
CA ALA A 342 -42.51 6.21 17.81
C ALA A 342 -42.99 5.80 16.43
N GLY A 343 -43.40 4.55 16.31
CA GLY A 343 -44.12 4.05 15.13
C GLY A 343 -45.60 4.45 15.15
N ALA A 344 -46.25 4.16 14.05
CA ALA A 344 -47.72 4.34 13.96
C ALA A 344 -48.40 3.46 15.02
N GLY A 345 -49.34 4.05 15.76
CA GLY A 345 -50.17 3.32 16.71
C GLY A 345 -51.17 2.41 15.97
N VAL A 346 -51.24 1.16 16.41
CA VAL A 346 -52.16 0.15 15.84
C VAL A 346 -53.28 -0.13 16.84
N SER A 347 -54.52 -0.06 16.39
CA SER A 347 -55.69 -0.44 17.17
C SER A 347 -55.74 -1.97 17.34
N VAL A 348 -55.66 -2.44 18.56
CA VAL A 348 -55.69 -3.86 18.93
C VAL A 348 -57.01 -4.16 19.64
N LEU A 349 -57.77 -5.08 19.09
CA LEU A 349 -59.05 -5.53 19.70
C LEU A 349 -58.78 -6.55 20.79
N SER A 350 -59.58 -6.47 21.85
CA SER A 350 -59.52 -7.38 22.98
C SER A 350 -59.60 -8.84 22.56
N GLY A 351 -58.70 -9.67 23.06
CA GLY A 351 -58.71 -11.11 22.83
C GLY A 351 -58.17 -11.55 21.47
N VAL A 352 -57.77 -10.64 20.57
CA VAL A 352 -57.29 -10.96 19.23
C VAL A 352 -55.78 -10.73 19.10
N TRP A 353 -55.05 -11.72 18.60
CA TRP A 353 -53.66 -11.53 18.22
C TRP A 353 -53.55 -10.60 17.00
N THR A 354 -52.92 -9.46 17.18
CA THR A 354 -52.74 -8.45 16.14
C THR A 354 -51.27 -8.25 15.90
N GLN A 355 -50.84 -8.24 14.64
CA GLN A 355 -49.47 -7.89 14.28
C GLN A 355 -49.32 -6.38 14.23
N VAL A 356 -48.35 -5.87 14.97
CA VAL A 356 -47.89 -4.48 14.91
C VAL A 356 -46.61 -4.43 14.09
N SER A 357 -46.61 -3.64 13.04
CA SER A 357 -45.44 -3.44 12.18
C SER A 357 -45.24 -1.96 11.90
N SER A 358 -44.01 -1.49 11.94
CA SER A 358 -43.69 -0.09 11.66
C SER A 358 -42.21 0.03 11.23
N THR A 359 -41.94 1.05 10.41
CA THR A 359 -40.56 1.47 10.11
C THR A 359 -40.26 2.72 10.92
N LEU A 360 -39.25 2.66 11.75
CA LEU A 360 -38.78 3.76 12.61
C LEU A 360 -37.53 4.39 12.02
N ASN A 361 -37.60 5.68 11.68
CA ASN A 361 -36.40 6.46 11.34
C ASN A 361 -35.75 6.92 12.65
N VAL A 362 -34.54 6.45 12.93
CA VAL A 362 -33.82 6.71 14.18
C VAL A 362 -32.65 7.64 13.92
N THR A 363 -32.76 8.84 14.43
CA THR A 363 -31.71 9.87 14.34
C THR A 363 -31.56 10.60 15.69
N TRP A 364 -30.35 11.06 15.99
CA TRP A 364 -30.03 11.82 17.19
C TRP A 364 -28.90 12.81 16.94
N VAL A 365 -28.57 13.63 17.93
CA VAL A 365 -27.40 14.57 17.92
C VAL A 365 -26.63 14.35 19.22
N GLY A 366 -25.31 14.34 19.15
CA GLY A 366 -24.43 14.07 20.31
C GLY A 366 -24.12 12.59 20.48
N THR A 367 -23.62 12.20 21.66
CA THR A 367 -23.20 10.83 21.94
C THR A 367 -24.33 10.02 22.54
N LEU A 368 -24.76 8.95 21.88
CA LEU A 368 -25.77 8.02 22.39
C LEU A 368 -25.21 7.24 23.59
N THR A 369 -25.94 7.22 24.71
CA THR A 369 -25.57 6.43 25.89
C THR A 369 -26.53 5.25 26.12
N LYS A 370 -27.78 5.38 25.68
CA LYS A 370 -28.77 4.31 25.76
C LYS A 370 -29.79 4.43 24.65
N ALA A 371 -30.08 3.31 24.00
CA ALA A 371 -31.24 3.12 23.16
C ALA A 371 -32.05 1.93 23.67
N GLU A 372 -33.32 2.13 23.94
CA GLU A 372 -34.21 1.13 24.50
C GLU A 372 -35.46 0.99 23.62
N PHE A 373 -35.66 -0.20 23.07
CA PHE A 373 -36.92 -0.54 22.44
C PHE A 373 -37.97 -0.76 23.52
N GLN A 374 -39.16 -0.24 23.33
CA GLN A 374 -40.30 -0.41 24.23
C GLN A 374 -41.62 -0.61 23.46
N ILE A 375 -42.53 -1.33 24.05
CA ILE A 375 -43.91 -1.45 23.58
C ILE A 375 -44.77 -0.52 24.39
N SER A 376 -45.29 0.54 23.76
CA SER A 376 -46.17 1.52 24.42
C SER A 376 -47.63 1.15 24.23
N SER A 377 -48.37 1.19 25.33
CA SER A 377 -49.81 0.93 25.38
C SER A 377 -50.57 2.15 25.89
N THR A 378 -51.82 2.35 25.41
CA THR A 378 -52.69 3.46 25.86
C THR A 378 -53.48 3.14 27.12
N LYS A 379 -53.48 1.89 27.58
CA LYS A 379 -54.18 1.43 28.77
C LYS A 379 -53.28 0.61 29.67
N SER A 380 -53.62 0.53 30.96
CA SER A 380 -52.88 -0.24 31.96
C SER A 380 -53.47 -1.67 32.12
N SER A 381 -54.01 -2.24 31.09
CA SER A 381 -54.59 -3.60 31.08
C SER A 381 -53.52 -4.63 30.67
N ASN A 382 -53.62 -5.84 31.21
CA ASN A 382 -52.69 -6.93 30.88
C ASN A 382 -52.72 -7.24 29.38
N TYR A 383 -51.56 -7.61 28.83
CA TYR A 383 -51.46 -8.08 27.47
C TYR A 383 -50.29 -9.09 27.29
N HIS A 384 -50.39 -9.87 26.23
CA HIS A 384 -49.31 -10.76 25.79
C HIS A 384 -48.67 -10.20 24.55
N PHE A 385 -47.33 -10.36 24.43
CA PHE A 385 -46.64 -10.07 23.19
C PHE A 385 -45.65 -11.19 22.84
N ASP A 386 -45.33 -11.34 21.56
CA ASP A 386 -44.64 -12.49 21.03
C ASP A 386 -43.97 -12.17 19.67
N ALA A 387 -42.97 -12.96 19.31
CA ALA A 387 -42.28 -12.88 18.02
C ALA A 387 -41.80 -11.44 17.69
N VAL A 388 -41.10 -10.82 18.65
CA VAL A 388 -40.56 -9.45 18.47
C VAL A 388 -39.34 -9.47 17.60
N SER A 389 -39.33 -8.62 16.60
CA SER A 389 -38.22 -8.47 15.65
C SER A 389 -37.92 -7.00 15.38
N ILE A 390 -36.66 -6.64 15.39
CA ILE A 390 -36.15 -5.35 14.94
C ILE A 390 -34.95 -5.60 14.05
N ILE A 391 -35.03 -5.18 12.80
CA ILE A 391 -33.95 -5.32 11.81
C ILE A 391 -33.62 -3.97 11.17
N ASP A 392 -32.33 -3.75 10.88
CA ASP A 392 -31.88 -2.60 10.10
C ASP A 392 -32.40 -2.75 8.66
N ALA A 393 -33.29 -1.85 8.24
CA ALA A 393 -33.95 -1.90 6.93
C ALA A 393 -32.98 -1.57 5.76
N GLU A 394 -31.83 -0.97 6.06
CA GLU A 394 -30.85 -0.56 5.04
C GLU A 394 -29.75 -1.60 4.82
N ARG A 395 -29.68 -2.63 5.65
CA ARG A 395 -28.76 -3.75 5.44
C ARG A 395 -29.42 -4.82 4.58
N VAL A 396 -28.71 -5.24 3.53
CA VAL A 396 -29.17 -6.23 2.56
C VAL A 396 -28.63 -7.61 2.92
N PRO A 397 -29.45 -8.67 2.94
CA PRO A 397 -28.97 -10.05 3.10
C PRO A 397 -27.90 -10.41 2.06
N GLY A 398 -26.92 -11.24 2.44
CA GLY A 398 -25.79 -11.62 1.57
C GLY A 398 -24.73 -10.53 1.41
N THR A 399 -24.81 -9.46 2.21
CA THR A 399 -23.79 -8.41 2.29
C THR A 399 -23.26 -8.31 3.71
N ARG A 400 -21.94 -8.31 3.85
CA ARG A 400 -21.20 -8.06 5.10
C ARG A 400 -20.77 -6.61 5.15
N TYR A 401 -20.94 -5.96 6.30
CA TYR A 401 -20.77 -4.53 6.44
C TYR A 401 -19.55 -4.19 7.30
N ILE A 402 -18.71 -3.29 6.78
CA ILE A 402 -17.68 -2.56 7.52
C ILE A 402 -18.08 -1.11 7.46
N GLU A 403 -18.80 -0.63 8.46
CA GLU A 403 -19.40 0.70 8.43
C GLU A 403 -19.36 1.38 9.79
N ASN A 404 -19.16 2.71 9.76
CA ASN A 404 -19.13 3.57 10.94
C ASN A 404 -18.11 3.09 11.99
N VAL A 405 -16.93 2.66 11.56
CA VAL A 405 -15.92 2.07 12.44
C VAL A 405 -14.53 2.63 12.17
N LEU A 406 -13.69 2.49 13.20
CA LEU A 406 -12.24 2.63 13.11
C LEU A 406 -11.59 1.25 13.14
N ILE A 407 -10.79 0.93 12.12
CA ILE A 407 -9.93 -0.26 12.06
C ILE A 407 -8.47 0.18 11.93
N GLY A 408 -7.59 -0.42 12.71
CA GLY A 408 -6.15 -0.13 12.64
C GLY A 408 -5.32 -1.11 13.46
N ASN A 409 -4.04 -0.82 13.61
CA ASN A 409 -3.13 -1.67 14.38
C ASN A 409 -3.33 -1.59 15.91
N THR A 410 -4.21 -0.74 16.37
CA THR A 410 -4.55 -0.57 17.80
C THR A 410 -6.01 -0.86 18.07
N ARG A 411 -6.83 -1.02 17.02
CA ARG A 411 -8.27 -1.20 17.18
C ARG A 411 -8.85 -2.09 16.07
N ASN A 412 -9.59 -3.10 16.49
CA ASN A 412 -10.43 -3.94 15.65
C ASN A 412 -11.79 -4.09 16.35
N PRO A 413 -12.89 -3.55 15.79
CA PRO A 413 -14.21 -3.61 16.43
C PRO A 413 -14.92 -4.96 16.25
N PHE A 414 -14.33 -5.92 15.53
CA PHE A 414 -15.00 -7.16 15.14
C PHE A 414 -14.48 -8.38 15.91
N GLY A 415 -15.35 -9.36 16.12
CA GLY A 415 -15.04 -10.67 16.68
C GLY A 415 -14.40 -10.60 18.06
N THR A 416 -13.27 -11.28 18.22
CA THR A 416 -12.51 -11.29 19.49
C THR A 416 -11.75 -9.99 19.76
N ASN A 417 -11.91 -8.96 18.96
CA ASN A 417 -11.18 -7.69 19.00
C ASN A 417 -9.64 -7.86 18.90
N SER A 418 -9.17 -8.97 18.32
CA SER A 418 -7.74 -9.20 18.10
C SER A 418 -7.20 -8.17 17.12
N VAL A 419 -6.19 -7.41 17.55
CA VAL A 419 -5.56 -6.38 16.73
C VAL A 419 -4.33 -6.92 15.99
N SER A 420 -4.15 -6.47 14.75
CA SER A 420 -2.95 -6.77 13.96
C SER A 420 -1.90 -5.72 14.24
N ALA A 421 -0.80 -6.08 14.89
CA ALA A 421 0.32 -5.17 15.14
C ALA A 421 0.90 -4.60 13.83
N ASN A 422 0.86 -5.38 12.75
CA ASN A 422 1.30 -4.98 11.41
C ASN A 422 0.22 -4.24 10.62
N GLY A 423 -1.01 -4.11 11.17
CA GLY A 423 -2.14 -3.50 10.50
C GLY A 423 -2.58 -4.24 9.24
N ILE A 424 -2.52 -5.56 9.23
CA ILE A 424 -2.98 -6.39 8.11
C ILE A 424 -4.13 -7.25 8.60
N TYR A 425 -5.27 -7.17 7.92
CA TYR A 425 -6.45 -7.97 8.23
C TYR A 425 -6.90 -8.78 7.01
N SER A 426 -7.31 -10.02 7.25
CA SER A 426 -7.89 -10.89 6.23
C SER A 426 -9.38 -11.09 6.50
N ILE A 427 -10.20 -10.87 5.49
CA ILE A 427 -11.66 -11.02 5.55
C ILE A 427 -12.10 -11.98 4.46
N ASN A 428 -12.64 -13.15 4.84
CA ASN A 428 -13.06 -14.18 3.91
C ASN A 428 -14.59 -14.36 3.94
N THR A 429 -15.26 -13.95 2.87
CA THR A 429 -16.74 -13.96 2.75
C THR A 429 -17.17 -14.63 1.44
N PRO A 430 -16.91 -15.95 1.26
CA PRO A 430 -17.18 -16.62 -0.01
C PRO A 430 -18.68 -16.55 -0.36
N GLY A 431 -18.96 -16.05 -1.57
CA GLY A 431 -20.33 -15.89 -2.07
C GLY A 431 -21.09 -14.67 -1.56
N GLU A 432 -20.60 -13.97 -0.54
CA GLU A 432 -21.22 -12.73 -0.01
C GLU A 432 -20.45 -11.49 -0.48
N ARG A 433 -21.13 -10.36 -0.55
CA ARG A 433 -20.52 -9.06 -0.82
C ARG A 433 -19.98 -8.45 0.47
N ILE A 434 -18.88 -7.68 0.36
CA ILE A 434 -18.41 -6.79 1.42
C ILE A 434 -18.75 -5.35 1.02
N LEU A 435 -19.37 -4.59 1.93
CA LEU A 435 -19.59 -3.16 1.78
C LEU A 435 -18.82 -2.40 2.85
N ILE A 436 -17.86 -1.55 2.41
CA ILE A 436 -17.04 -0.68 3.26
C ILE A 436 -17.52 0.75 3.08
N ARG A 437 -17.96 1.40 4.15
CA ARG A 437 -18.45 2.78 4.07
C ARG A 437 -18.34 3.52 5.40
N ASN A 438 -18.20 4.84 5.36
CA ASN A 438 -18.16 5.71 6.54
C ASN A 438 -17.14 5.23 7.58
N CYS A 439 -15.93 4.87 7.14
CA CYS A 439 -14.91 4.28 7.98
C CYS A 439 -13.60 5.07 7.93
N ARG A 440 -12.91 5.10 9.05
CA ARG A 440 -11.47 5.35 9.08
C ARG A 440 -10.74 4.02 9.19
N ILE A 441 -9.92 3.70 8.19
CA ILE A 441 -9.16 2.45 8.16
C ILE A 441 -7.66 2.77 8.08
N ASN A 442 -6.92 2.37 9.11
CA ASN A 442 -5.46 2.46 9.15
C ASN A 442 -4.87 1.05 9.09
N ALA A 443 -5.12 0.39 7.97
CA ALA A 443 -4.77 -1.01 7.77
C ALA A 443 -4.76 -1.41 6.28
N THR A 444 -4.07 -2.50 5.97
CA THR A 444 -4.24 -3.27 4.74
C THR A 444 -5.35 -4.29 4.95
N ILE A 445 -6.33 -4.33 4.06
CA ILE A 445 -7.35 -5.39 4.05
C ILE A 445 -7.09 -6.34 2.89
N VAL A 446 -7.08 -7.64 3.19
CA VAL A 446 -6.98 -8.71 2.22
C VAL A 446 -8.27 -9.49 2.19
N VAL A 447 -8.84 -9.67 1.01
CA VAL A 447 -10.08 -10.41 0.79
C VAL A 447 -9.79 -11.64 -0.07
N PRO A 448 -9.52 -12.81 0.55
CA PRO A 448 -9.21 -14.03 -0.19
C PRO A 448 -10.37 -14.55 -1.05
N ALA A 449 -11.60 -14.33 -0.62
CA ALA A 449 -12.80 -14.64 -1.39
C ALA A 449 -13.98 -13.76 -0.98
N SER A 450 -14.69 -13.25 -1.98
CA SER A 450 -15.95 -12.50 -1.86
C SER A 450 -16.66 -12.52 -3.22
N SER A 451 -17.96 -12.26 -3.27
CA SER A 451 -18.64 -12.04 -4.55
C SER A 451 -18.31 -10.65 -5.15
N ASN A 452 -18.10 -9.65 -4.29
CA ASN A 452 -17.74 -8.28 -4.67
C ASN A 452 -17.28 -7.52 -3.43
N VAL A 453 -16.33 -6.57 -3.58
CA VAL A 453 -15.95 -5.59 -2.55
C VAL A 453 -16.38 -4.21 -3.01
N GLN A 454 -17.39 -3.65 -2.36
CA GLN A 454 -17.86 -2.29 -2.64
C GLN A 454 -17.31 -1.32 -1.60
N ILE A 455 -16.74 -0.20 -2.05
CA ILE A 455 -16.33 0.92 -1.19
C ILE A 455 -17.27 2.09 -1.52
N GLY A 456 -17.98 2.60 -0.52
CA GLY A 456 -18.99 3.64 -0.74
C GLY A 456 -18.94 4.76 0.29
N ASN A 457 -19.63 5.85 0.03
CA ASN A 457 -19.71 7.04 0.88
C ASN A 457 -18.30 7.62 1.21
N ALA A 458 -18.13 8.18 2.40
CA ALA A 458 -16.87 8.75 2.84
C ALA A 458 -15.99 7.68 3.49
N VAL A 459 -14.76 7.52 3.01
CA VAL A 459 -13.79 6.59 3.59
C VAL A 459 -12.43 7.27 3.67
N SER A 460 -11.86 7.31 4.87
CA SER A 460 -10.48 7.73 5.11
C SER A 460 -9.63 6.48 5.32
N TRP A 461 -8.86 6.08 4.31
CA TRP A 461 -8.18 4.79 4.32
C TRP A 461 -6.70 4.94 3.99
N GLU A 462 -5.85 4.68 4.97
CA GLU A 462 -4.39 4.75 4.85
C GLU A 462 -3.78 3.50 5.49
N PRO A 463 -2.95 2.70 4.78
CA PRO A 463 -2.24 1.59 5.40
C PRO A 463 -1.18 2.10 6.39
N ILE A 464 -0.78 1.29 7.36
CA ILE A 464 0.24 1.67 8.35
C ILE A 464 1.59 1.93 7.69
N GLY A 465 2.01 1.04 6.82
CA GLY A 465 3.21 1.22 6.01
C GLY A 465 2.90 2.07 4.79
N ARG A 466 3.63 3.16 4.59
CA ARG A 466 3.41 4.07 3.43
C ARG A 466 3.47 3.37 2.07
N ASN A 467 4.18 2.27 1.98
CA ASN A 467 4.30 1.45 0.78
C ASN A 467 3.34 0.27 0.75
N PHE A 468 2.57 0.01 1.80
CA PHE A 468 1.65 -1.12 1.83
C PHE A 468 0.40 -0.85 0.95
N PRO A 469 -0.17 -1.90 0.33
CA PRO A 469 -1.45 -1.77 -0.35
C PRO A 469 -2.57 -1.50 0.66
N THR A 470 -3.58 -0.81 0.22
CA THR A 470 -4.80 -0.56 0.98
C THR A 470 -5.71 -1.78 0.93
N LEU A 471 -5.97 -2.27 -0.27
CA LEU A 471 -6.87 -3.39 -0.52
C LEU A 471 -6.27 -4.37 -1.52
N ILE A 472 -6.27 -5.65 -1.15
CA ILE A 472 -5.97 -6.77 -2.05
C ILE A 472 -7.18 -7.68 -2.05
N ALA A 473 -7.89 -7.82 -3.17
CA ALA A 473 -9.10 -8.63 -3.25
C ALA A 473 -9.03 -9.68 -4.35
N ASN A 474 -9.40 -10.91 -4.01
CA ASN A 474 -9.73 -11.94 -4.98
C ASN A 474 -11.24 -11.88 -5.31
N ALA A 475 -11.68 -10.73 -5.77
CA ALA A 475 -13.06 -10.40 -6.11
C ALA A 475 -13.08 -9.12 -6.94
N PRO A 476 -14.15 -8.84 -7.71
CA PRO A 476 -14.38 -7.51 -8.27
C PRO A 476 -14.43 -6.43 -7.20
N ILE A 477 -14.01 -5.22 -7.55
CA ILE A 477 -14.05 -4.06 -6.65
C ILE A 477 -14.87 -2.95 -7.30
N ASP A 478 -15.85 -2.41 -6.56
CA ASP A 478 -16.60 -1.22 -6.93
C ASP A 478 -16.20 -0.06 -6.00
N ASN A 479 -15.41 0.88 -6.49
CA ASN A 479 -15.14 2.12 -5.77
C ASN A 479 -16.17 3.19 -6.12
N LEU A 480 -17.10 3.41 -5.20
CA LEU A 480 -18.20 4.38 -5.26
C LEU A 480 -18.07 5.45 -4.16
N THR A 481 -16.86 5.72 -3.69
CA THR A 481 -16.60 6.73 -2.66
C THR A 481 -16.99 8.13 -3.11
N THR A 482 -17.29 9.00 -2.15
CA THR A 482 -17.62 10.41 -2.39
C THR A 482 -16.49 11.32 -1.93
N ILE A 483 -16.46 12.54 -2.43
CA ILE A 483 -15.52 13.59 -1.96
C ILE A 483 -15.96 14.22 -0.63
N THR A 484 -17.15 13.90 -0.16
CA THR A 484 -17.66 14.39 1.13
C THR A 484 -16.77 13.89 2.25
N SER A 485 -16.36 14.77 3.14
CA SER A 485 -15.55 14.42 4.30
C SER A 485 -16.28 13.43 5.19
N LEU A 486 -15.54 12.47 5.74
CA LEU A 486 -16.00 11.57 6.79
C LEU A 486 -16.16 12.38 8.08
N SER A 487 -17.39 12.55 8.55
CA SER A 487 -17.71 13.33 9.75
C SER A 487 -18.10 12.40 10.90
N GLU A 488 -17.40 12.50 12.01
CA GLU A 488 -17.71 11.77 13.25
C GLU A 488 -19.09 12.14 13.78
N ALA A 489 -19.44 13.43 13.73
CA ALA A 489 -20.75 13.90 14.17
C ALA A 489 -21.90 13.27 13.37
N THR A 490 -21.67 12.98 12.07
CA THR A 490 -22.69 12.34 11.22
C THR A 490 -22.82 10.86 11.52
N ILE A 491 -21.72 10.18 11.86
CA ILE A 491 -21.73 8.73 12.11
C ILE A 491 -21.85 8.36 13.59
N GLY A 492 -21.72 9.33 14.50
CA GLY A 492 -21.81 9.12 15.94
C GLY A 492 -20.65 8.35 16.56
N VAL A 493 -19.48 8.30 15.89
CA VAL A 493 -18.34 7.51 16.33
C VAL A 493 -17.08 8.37 16.31
N ASN A 494 -16.34 8.37 17.45
CA ASN A 494 -14.99 8.94 17.51
C ASN A 494 -14.01 8.05 16.72
N LEU A 495 -13.38 8.61 15.71
CA LEU A 495 -12.46 7.91 14.82
C LEU A 495 -10.98 8.20 15.10
N ASN A 496 -10.65 9.07 16.09
CA ASN A 496 -9.28 9.34 16.56
C ASN A 496 -9.14 9.23 18.09
N PRO A 497 -9.74 8.22 18.74
CA PRO A 497 -9.68 8.07 20.18
C PRO A 497 -8.25 7.92 20.68
N VAL A 498 -8.04 8.13 21.99
CA VAL A 498 -6.75 7.90 22.64
C VAL A 498 -6.23 6.49 22.32
N GLY A 499 -5.00 6.41 21.83
CA GLY A 499 -4.38 5.17 21.35
C GLY A 499 -4.54 4.91 19.85
N SER A 500 -5.39 5.68 19.14
CA SER A 500 -5.54 5.59 17.66
C SER A 500 -5.57 6.98 17.01
N PRO A 501 -4.51 7.79 17.17
CA PRO A 501 -4.51 9.19 16.72
C PRO A 501 -4.66 9.29 15.20
N TYR A 502 -5.21 10.41 14.73
CA TYR A 502 -5.13 10.82 13.34
C TYR A 502 -4.09 11.93 13.20
N ARG A 503 -3.03 11.68 12.42
CA ARG A 503 -1.90 12.63 12.24
C ARG A 503 -1.33 13.16 13.56
N GLY A 504 -1.30 12.32 14.59
CA GLY A 504 -0.78 12.66 15.92
C GLY A 504 -1.78 13.32 16.86
N VAL A 505 -3.02 13.58 16.43
CA VAL A 505 -4.08 14.17 17.25
C VAL A 505 -5.08 13.09 17.66
N SER A 506 -5.43 13.05 18.94
CA SER A 506 -6.48 12.20 19.47
C SER A 506 -7.32 12.96 20.51
N ASP A 507 -8.58 12.63 20.62
CA ASP A 507 -9.52 13.22 21.58
C ASP A 507 -10.53 12.18 22.11
N ILE A 508 -11.58 12.69 22.76
CA ILE A 508 -12.63 11.86 23.39
C ILE A 508 -14.03 12.21 22.85
N ASP A 509 -14.13 13.16 21.95
CA ASP A 509 -15.43 13.54 21.36
C ASP A 509 -15.63 12.91 19.97
N ALA A 510 -16.71 13.24 19.30
CA ALA A 510 -17.05 12.77 17.96
C ALA A 510 -17.46 13.97 17.10
N SER A 511 -16.56 14.95 16.97
CA SER A 511 -16.82 16.21 16.24
C SER A 511 -15.92 16.41 15.03
N ASP A 512 -14.89 15.59 14.85
CA ASP A 512 -13.91 15.73 13.79
C ASP A 512 -14.42 15.36 12.40
N SER A 513 -13.67 15.82 11.40
CA SER A 513 -13.91 15.48 10.00
C SER A 513 -12.60 15.09 9.30
N TYR A 514 -12.66 14.02 8.49
CA TYR A 514 -11.52 13.46 7.78
C TYR A 514 -11.74 13.53 6.27
N PRO A 515 -10.70 13.77 5.48
CA PRO A 515 -10.84 13.72 4.02
C PRO A 515 -11.25 12.31 3.57
N SER A 516 -12.19 12.23 2.64
CA SER A 516 -12.49 10.98 1.93
C SER A 516 -11.36 10.73 0.92
N LEU A 517 -10.43 9.85 1.30
CA LEU A 517 -9.18 9.59 0.57
C LEU A 517 -8.77 8.13 0.79
N ILE A 518 -8.39 7.46 -0.28
CA ILE A 518 -7.77 6.13 -0.22
C ILE A 518 -6.31 6.27 -0.60
N THR A 519 -5.41 5.94 0.33
CA THR A 519 -3.95 6.00 0.15
C THR A 519 -3.38 4.59 0.11
N GLY A 520 -2.57 4.27 -0.92
CA GLY A 520 -1.98 2.95 -1.14
C GLY A 520 -2.55 2.25 -2.37
N ALA A 521 -1.98 1.10 -2.72
CA ALA A 521 -2.40 0.33 -3.88
C ALA A 521 -3.76 -0.36 -3.66
N ILE A 522 -4.61 -0.32 -4.67
CA ILE A 522 -5.82 -1.14 -4.77
C ILE A 522 -5.56 -2.23 -5.81
N VAL A 523 -5.70 -3.48 -5.40
CA VAL A 523 -5.38 -4.64 -6.25
C VAL A 523 -6.55 -5.62 -6.25
N SER A 524 -6.98 -6.03 -7.43
CA SER A 524 -8.03 -7.03 -7.62
C SER A 524 -7.60 -8.11 -8.62
N THR A 525 -8.02 -9.35 -8.41
CA THR A 525 -7.94 -10.39 -9.45
C THR A 525 -9.06 -10.26 -10.49
N GLY A 526 -10.16 -9.60 -10.14
CA GLY A 526 -11.32 -9.34 -10.99
C GLY A 526 -11.36 -7.92 -11.56
N ASP A 527 -12.53 -7.54 -12.02
CA ASP A 527 -12.81 -6.20 -12.56
C ASP A 527 -12.76 -5.13 -11.46
N ILE A 528 -12.41 -3.90 -11.84
CA ILE A 528 -12.48 -2.73 -10.96
C ILE A 528 -13.38 -1.67 -11.62
N LEU A 529 -14.42 -1.26 -10.92
CA LEU A 529 -15.22 -0.08 -11.24
C LEU A 529 -14.76 1.13 -10.42
N LEU A 530 -14.41 2.21 -11.09
CA LEU A 530 -14.12 3.52 -10.50
C LEU A 530 -15.26 4.48 -10.84
N GLY A 531 -16.35 4.39 -10.07
CA GLY A 531 -17.57 5.14 -10.29
C GLY A 531 -17.78 6.31 -9.35
N GLY A 532 -17.09 6.34 -8.21
CA GLY A 532 -17.21 7.38 -7.19
C GLY A 532 -16.46 8.67 -7.54
N LEU A 533 -16.89 9.77 -6.94
CA LEU A 533 -16.15 11.04 -6.91
C LEU A 533 -15.04 10.90 -5.88
N SER A 534 -13.83 10.49 -6.26
CA SER A 534 -12.82 10.12 -5.28
C SER A 534 -11.43 10.64 -5.61
N THR A 535 -10.63 10.81 -4.55
CA THR A 535 -9.19 10.99 -4.64
C THR A 535 -8.53 9.69 -4.21
N LEU A 536 -7.69 9.14 -5.08
CA LEU A 536 -6.87 7.97 -4.81
C LEU A 536 -5.40 8.41 -4.77
N SER A 537 -4.65 7.92 -3.79
CA SER A 537 -3.20 8.15 -3.71
C SER A 537 -2.47 6.82 -3.76
N GLY A 538 -2.37 6.26 -4.96
CA GLY A 538 -1.74 4.97 -5.22
C GLY A 538 -2.17 4.34 -6.53
N PRO A 539 -1.51 3.27 -6.96
CA PRO A 539 -1.85 2.53 -8.16
C PRO A 539 -3.13 1.70 -7.99
N VAL A 540 -3.86 1.55 -9.09
CA VAL A 540 -5.03 0.67 -9.18
C VAL A 540 -4.76 -0.43 -10.20
N HIS A 541 -4.78 -1.68 -9.76
CA HIS A 541 -4.45 -2.85 -10.56
C HIS A 541 -5.60 -3.84 -10.61
N SER A 542 -6.08 -4.12 -11.80
CA SER A 542 -7.04 -5.18 -12.08
C SER A 542 -6.36 -6.39 -12.72
N GLY A 543 -6.83 -7.59 -12.37
CA GLY A 543 -6.48 -8.83 -13.07
C GLY A 543 -7.22 -9.01 -14.41
N THR A 544 -8.24 -8.20 -14.68
CA THR A 544 -9.08 -8.28 -15.87
C THR A 544 -9.32 -6.92 -16.51
N ASN A 545 -10.27 -6.12 -16.01
CA ASN A 545 -10.70 -4.87 -16.61
C ASN A 545 -10.77 -3.73 -15.57
N ILE A 546 -10.57 -2.50 -16.02
CA ILE A 546 -10.90 -1.30 -15.25
C ILE A 546 -11.97 -0.50 -16.02
N ASN A 547 -13.06 -0.18 -15.35
CA ASN A 547 -14.12 0.68 -15.87
C ASN A 547 -14.18 1.98 -15.08
N VAL A 548 -13.96 3.12 -15.73
CA VAL A 548 -14.00 4.44 -15.12
C VAL A 548 -15.25 5.17 -15.57
N THR A 549 -16.15 5.44 -14.63
CA THR A 549 -17.43 6.15 -14.85
C THR A 549 -17.58 7.39 -13.97
N SER A 550 -16.56 7.69 -13.16
CA SER A 550 -16.54 8.83 -12.23
C SER A 550 -16.56 10.16 -12.97
N SER A 551 -17.43 11.06 -12.57
CA SER A 551 -17.46 12.43 -13.10
C SER A 551 -16.29 13.30 -12.60
N ASN A 552 -15.57 12.89 -11.57
CA ASN A 552 -14.34 13.55 -11.09
C ASN A 552 -13.49 12.58 -10.27
N LEU A 553 -12.53 11.94 -10.94
CA LEU A 553 -11.56 11.03 -10.33
C LEU A 553 -10.16 11.65 -10.40
N ASN A 554 -9.51 11.77 -9.26
CA ASN A 554 -8.12 12.21 -9.18
C ASN A 554 -7.24 11.07 -8.65
N ILE A 555 -6.21 10.69 -9.41
CA ILE A 555 -5.24 9.68 -8.99
C ILE A 555 -3.87 10.33 -8.84
N ASN A 556 -3.40 10.40 -7.61
CA ASN A 556 -2.06 10.84 -7.29
C ASN A 556 -1.17 9.61 -7.02
N PHE A 557 -0.27 9.32 -7.95
CA PHE A 557 0.67 8.21 -7.80
C PHE A 557 1.90 8.67 -7.00
N PRO A 558 2.16 8.14 -5.79
CA PRO A 558 3.32 8.50 -5.01
C PRO A 558 4.59 7.84 -5.56
N SER A 559 5.63 8.62 -5.83
CA SER A 559 6.91 8.13 -6.34
C SER A 559 7.64 7.18 -5.37
N ASP A 560 7.34 7.29 -4.10
CA ASP A 560 7.96 6.49 -3.02
C ASP A 560 7.74 4.98 -3.20
N ILE A 561 6.61 4.58 -3.79
CA ILE A 561 6.29 3.17 -4.09
C ILE A 561 7.29 2.57 -5.10
N ILE A 562 7.83 3.39 -6.02
CA ILE A 562 8.83 2.94 -6.99
C ILE A 562 10.16 2.62 -6.31
N LEU A 563 10.54 3.44 -5.33
CA LEU A 563 11.82 3.32 -4.62
C LEU A 563 11.77 2.29 -3.50
N ASN A 564 10.60 2.11 -2.90
CA ASN A 564 10.34 1.18 -1.82
C ASN A 564 9.07 0.38 -2.13
N PRO A 565 9.15 -0.65 -2.99
CA PRO A 565 7.99 -1.44 -3.38
C PRO A 565 7.37 -2.17 -2.19
N PRO A 566 6.04 -2.34 -2.17
CA PRO A 566 5.40 -3.17 -1.16
C PRO A 566 5.88 -4.62 -1.23
N PRO A 567 5.91 -5.36 -0.12
CA PRO A 567 6.19 -6.79 -0.14
C PRO A 567 5.31 -7.52 -1.15
N GLY A 568 5.90 -8.41 -1.95
CA GLY A 568 5.20 -9.15 -3.02
C GLY A 568 5.00 -8.37 -4.33
N PHE A 569 5.25 -7.05 -4.38
CA PHE A 569 5.08 -6.22 -5.58
C PHE A 569 6.39 -5.97 -6.35
N PHE A 570 7.38 -6.78 -6.15
CA PHE A 570 8.68 -6.65 -6.82
C PHE A 570 8.95 -7.84 -7.73
N ALA A 571 9.61 -7.55 -8.84
CA ALA A 571 10.03 -8.57 -9.80
C ALA A 571 11.10 -9.47 -9.18
N ASP A 572 10.95 -10.78 -9.34
CA ASP A 572 11.97 -11.77 -9.02
C ASP A 572 12.59 -12.29 -10.33
N PRO A 573 13.91 -12.35 -10.47
CA PRO A 573 14.93 -11.97 -9.48
C PRO A 573 15.10 -10.45 -9.34
N PRO A 574 15.46 -9.97 -8.13
CA PRO A 574 15.76 -8.56 -7.93
C PRO A 574 16.97 -8.14 -8.78
N ARG A 575 16.97 -6.90 -9.27
CA ARG A 575 18.14 -6.36 -9.97
C ARG A 575 19.25 -6.07 -8.98
N MET A 576 20.48 -6.41 -9.37
CA MET A 576 21.65 -6.10 -8.57
C MET A 576 22.10 -4.66 -8.86
N ARG A 577 22.27 -3.84 -7.81
CA ARG A 577 22.75 -2.46 -7.89
C ARG A 577 24.18 -2.38 -7.39
N LEU A 578 25.04 -1.71 -8.16
CA LEU A 578 26.39 -1.38 -7.73
C LEU A 578 26.36 -0.26 -6.68
N ILE A 579 26.97 -0.51 -5.52
CA ILE A 579 27.24 0.52 -4.52
C ILE A 579 28.49 1.26 -4.94
N THR A 580 28.33 2.47 -5.49
CA THR A 580 29.45 3.27 -6.03
C THR A 580 30.51 3.64 -4.99
N SER A 581 30.16 3.76 -3.72
CA SER A 581 31.09 3.98 -2.61
C SER A 581 31.94 2.74 -2.25
N SER A 582 31.64 1.58 -2.82
CA SER A 582 32.30 0.30 -2.52
C SER A 582 33.45 -0.06 -3.48
N LEU A 583 33.73 0.76 -4.51
CA LEU A 583 34.87 0.55 -5.38
C LEU A 583 36.15 0.78 -4.60
N GLN A 584 36.74 -0.29 -4.10
CA GLN A 584 37.99 -0.27 -3.36
C GLN A 584 39.10 -0.91 -4.21
N PRO A 585 40.34 -0.34 -4.14
CA PRO A 585 41.51 -0.91 -4.80
C PRO A 585 41.99 -2.22 -4.17
#